data_ef72a6025507d2626201cddeeb01419f
#
_entry.id   ef72a6025507d2626201cddeeb01419f
#
_cell.length_a   1.000
_cell.length_b   1.000
_cell.length_c   1.000
_cell.angle_alpha   90.00
_cell.angle_beta   90.00
_cell.angle_gamma   90.00
#
_symmetry.space_group_name_H-M   'P 1'
#
loop_
_entity.id
_entity.type
_entity.pdbx_description
1 polymer ?
#
loop_
_entity_poly.entity_id
_entity_poly.type
_entity_poly.pdbx_seq_one_letter_code
_entity_poly.pdbx_strand_id
1 'polypeptide(L)'
;EDGFIRKVGTAEEIEELAPAGCRSVDLQGRRVIPGFVDAHMHPMMLAEYSRQISALPPKINSISELIEAIREKRKEQGPGKWCMGWGYDEGKFAERRSINRWDLDQGCSDSPVCIVRTCGHIRCVNSKVLEMAGIDRNTPDPEGGEIERDENGEPTGVLKENARNLITPFLPEENREQTIENLLELGKLLTSQGIVAVTDMGNLDEGDNYPLYQAAAEKGFLQEVGVYYMWDFFMDKEDFHIPQEHF
;
A
#
# COMPACT_ATOMS: atom_id res chain seq x y z
N GLU A 1 -4.50 9.92 -32.99
CA GLU A 1 -3.43 9.29 -33.74
C GLU A 1 -2.15 9.40 -32.90
N ASP A 2 -1.47 8.31 -32.68
CA ASP A 2 -0.21 8.26 -31.90
C ASP A 2 -0.30 8.94 -30.51
N GLY A 3 -1.40 8.77 -29.82
CA GLY A 3 -1.65 9.37 -28.49
C GLY A 3 -2.09 10.83 -28.51
N PHE A 4 -2.20 11.47 -29.68
CA PHE A 4 -2.56 12.88 -29.81
C PHE A 4 -3.98 13.07 -30.34
N ILE A 5 -4.68 14.09 -29.80
CA ILE A 5 -5.94 14.58 -30.33
C ILE A 5 -5.66 15.32 -31.66
N ARG A 6 -6.21 14.85 -32.76
CA ARG A 6 -6.00 15.47 -34.09
C ARG A 6 -6.96 16.62 -34.35
N LYS A 7 -8.22 16.45 -33.98
CA LYS A 7 -9.25 17.48 -34.20
C LYS A 7 -10.35 17.38 -33.13
N VAL A 8 -10.88 18.52 -32.78
CA VAL A 8 -12.13 18.67 -32.03
C VAL A 8 -13.05 19.51 -32.89
N GLY A 9 -14.31 19.10 -33.10
CA GLY A 9 -15.26 19.78 -33.95
C GLY A 9 -16.65 19.17 -33.89
N THR A 10 -17.55 19.59 -34.79
CA THR A 10 -18.87 18.98 -34.93
C THR A 10 -18.78 17.59 -35.55
N ALA A 11 -19.86 16.80 -35.49
CA ALA A 11 -19.90 15.47 -36.09
C ALA A 11 -19.56 15.51 -37.57
N GLU A 12 -20.14 16.46 -38.31
CA GLU A 12 -19.91 16.65 -39.75
C GLU A 12 -18.44 16.97 -40.06
N GLU A 13 -17.81 17.86 -39.30
CA GLU A 13 -16.40 18.22 -39.48
C GLU A 13 -15.45 17.05 -39.18
N ILE A 14 -15.81 16.17 -38.24
CA ILE A 14 -15.00 15.01 -37.89
C ILE A 14 -15.20 13.89 -38.94
N GLU A 15 -16.43 13.64 -39.40
CA GLU A 15 -16.72 12.62 -40.39
C GLU A 15 -16.00 12.88 -41.72
N GLU A 16 -15.87 14.15 -42.14
CA GLU A 16 -15.11 14.54 -43.32
C GLU A 16 -13.61 14.23 -43.25
N LEU A 17 -13.06 14.25 -42.03
CA LEU A 17 -11.62 14.04 -41.77
C LEU A 17 -11.29 12.60 -41.37
N ALA A 18 -12.29 11.83 -40.95
CA ALA A 18 -12.07 10.49 -40.43
C ALA A 18 -11.57 9.53 -41.54
N PRO A 19 -10.45 8.84 -41.33
CA PRO A 19 -9.97 7.84 -42.26
C PRO A 19 -10.98 6.72 -42.44
N ALA A 20 -11.03 6.13 -43.64
CA ALA A 20 -11.88 4.99 -43.91
C ALA A 20 -11.53 3.83 -42.93
N GLY A 21 -12.55 3.31 -42.26
CA GLY A 21 -12.38 2.22 -41.30
C GLY A 21 -11.99 2.66 -39.88
N CYS A 22 -11.98 3.96 -39.54
CA CYS A 22 -11.79 4.40 -38.18
C CYS A 22 -12.95 3.92 -37.29
N ARG A 23 -12.64 3.62 -36.03
CA ARG A 23 -13.63 3.25 -35.01
C ARG A 23 -14.37 4.49 -34.52
N SER A 24 -15.69 4.51 -34.69
CA SER A 24 -16.54 5.50 -34.04
C SER A 24 -17.11 4.98 -32.73
N VAL A 25 -17.14 5.82 -31.72
CA VAL A 25 -17.71 5.51 -30.39
C VAL A 25 -18.76 6.56 -30.07
N ASP A 26 -20.04 6.16 -30.02
CA ASP A 26 -21.12 7.02 -29.52
C ASP A 26 -21.07 7.10 -27.99
N LEU A 27 -20.84 8.29 -27.47
CA LEU A 27 -20.76 8.54 -26.02
C LEU A 27 -22.14 8.75 -25.38
N GLN A 28 -23.23 8.74 -26.15
CA GLN A 28 -24.60 8.93 -25.63
C GLN A 28 -24.75 10.17 -24.75
N GLY A 29 -24.15 11.28 -25.16
CA GLY A 29 -24.15 12.56 -24.44
C GLY A 29 -23.19 12.62 -23.24
N ARG A 30 -22.38 11.60 -23.00
CA ARG A 30 -21.34 11.63 -21.95
C ARG A 30 -20.18 12.53 -22.38
N ARG A 31 -19.49 13.07 -21.42
CA ARG A 31 -18.27 13.88 -21.63
C ARG A 31 -17.04 12.97 -21.62
N VAL A 32 -16.06 13.30 -22.45
CA VAL A 32 -14.71 12.75 -22.39
C VAL A 32 -13.79 13.79 -21.81
N ILE A 33 -12.94 13.36 -20.91
CA ILE A 33 -11.85 14.15 -20.34
C ILE A 33 -10.55 13.35 -20.50
N PRO A 34 -9.38 14.00 -20.46
CA PRO A 34 -8.11 13.29 -20.33
C PRO A 34 -8.09 12.42 -19.08
N GLY A 35 -7.32 11.32 -19.11
CA GLY A 35 -7.08 10.54 -17.92
C GLY A 35 -6.35 11.36 -16.84
N PHE A 36 -6.57 11.01 -15.57
CA PHE A 36 -5.95 11.69 -14.44
C PHE A 36 -4.49 11.28 -14.31
N VAL A 37 -3.67 12.25 -13.89
CA VAL A 37 -2.28 12.03 -13.48
C VAL A 37 -2.19 12.27 -11.98
N ASP A 38 -1.82 11.25 -11.21
CA ASP A 38 -1.51 11.41 -9.79
C ASP A 38 -0.03 11.77 -9.65
N ALA A 39 0.23 13.04 -9.37
CA ALA A 39 1.58 13.59 -9.31
C ALA A 39 2.32 13.31 -7.98
N HIS A 40 1.69 12.64 -7.02
CA HIS A 40 2.30 12.30 -5.73
C HIS A 40 1.64 11.06 -5.13
N MET A 41 2.23 9.91 -5.39
CA MET A 41 1.73 8.61 -4.91
C MET A 41 2.89 7.75 -4.42
N HIS A 42 2.57 6.69 -3.68
CA HIS A 42 3.47 5.60 -3.34
C HIS A 42 2.87 4.27 -3.83
N PRO A 43 2.98 3.98 -5.14
CA PRO A 43 2.30 2.82 -5.75
C PRO A 43 2.74 1.49 -5.14
N MET A 44 4.02 1.34 -4.78
CA MET A 44 4.53 0.12 -4.15
C MET A 44 3.85 -0.15 -2.81
N MET A 45 3.80 0.86 -1.92
CA MET A 45 3.09 0.74 -0.63
C MET A 45 1.61 0.45 -0.83
N LEU A 46 0.96 1.15 -1.76
CA LEU A 46 -0.46 0.96 -2.00
C LEU A 46 -0.75 -0.42 -2.59
N ALA A 47 0.12 -0.93 -3.45
CA ALA A 47 0.03 -2.28 -4.00
C ALA A 47 0.14 -3.34 -2.89
N GLU A 48 1.11 -3.21 -1.99
CA GLU A 48 1.24 -4.05 -0.80
C GLU A 48 -0.02 -3.98 0.08
N TYR A 49 -0.47 -2.77 0.41
CA TYR A 49 -1.62 -2.55 1.29
C TYR A 49 -2.95 -3.03 0.68
N SER A 50 -3.05 -3.13 -0.64
CA SER A 50 -4.28 -3.60 -1.31
C SER A 50 -4.71 -5.01 -0.89
N ARG A 51 -3.77 -5.84 -0.45
CA ARG A 51 -4.02 -7.21 0.03
C ARG A 51 -4.16 -7.32 1.54
N GLN A 52 -3.90 -6.25 2.26
CA GLN A 52 -3.97 -6.19 3.71
C GLN A 52 -5.38 -5.81 4.18
N ILE A 53 -5.63 -5.96 5.49
CA ILE A 53 -6.84 -5.45 6.13
C ILE A 53 -6.79 -3.92 6.08
N SER A 54 -7.70 -3.29 5.36
CA SER A 54 -7.85 -1.84 5.40
C SER A 54 -8.69 -1.46 6.62
N ALA A 55 -8.06 -0.92 7.65
CA ALA A 55 -8.72 -0.45 8.88
C ALA A 55 -9.21 1.01 8.77
N LEU A 56 -9.43 1.49 7.54
CA LEU A 56 -9.95 2.83 7.26
C LEU A 56 -11.48 2.87 7.22
N PRO A 57 -12.12 3.95 7.71
CA PRO A 57 -13.52 4.23 7.43
C PRO A 57 -13.77 4.42 5.92
N PRO A 58 -14.97 4.12 5.42
CA PRO A 58 -16.13 3.57 6.13
C PRO A 58 -16.09 2.05 6.32
N LYS A 59 -15.00 1.39 5.91
CA LYS A 59 -14.90 -0.08 5.90
C LYS A 59 -14.81 -0.65 7.32
N ILE A 60 -14.03 -0.01 8.18
CA ILE A 60 -13.85 -0.37 9.60
C ILE A 60 -13.96 0.90 10.44
N ASN A 61 -14.92 0.93 11.38
CA ASN A 61 -15.21 2.09 12.22
C ASN A 61 -15.10 1.78 13.73
N SER A 62 -14.77 0.54 14.07
CA SER A 62 -14.67 0.10 15.47
C SER A 62 -13.61 -0.99 15.63
N ILE A 63 -13.13 -1.16 16.86
CA ILE A 63 -12.24 -2.27 17.23
C ILE A 63 -12.92 -3.61 17.02
N SER A 64 -14.23 -3.71 17.31
CA SER A 64 -14.98 -4.95 17.10
C SER A 64 -15.04 -5.36 15.62
N GLU A 65 -15.23 -4.41 14.69
CA GLU A 65 -15.20 -4.66 13.25
C GLU A 65 -13.77 -5.06 12.79
N LEU A 66 -12.73 -4.47 13.36
CA LEU A 66 -11.34 -4.86 13.08
C LEU A 66 -11.04 -6.30 13.54
N ILE A 67 -11.52 -6.68 14.74
CA ILE A 67 -11.38 -8.03 15.26
C ILE A 67 -12.03 -9.04 14.31
N GLU A 68 -13.21 -8.73 13.79
CA GLU A 68 -13.90 -9.63 12.84
C GLU A 68 -13.14 -9.72 11.50
N ALA A 69 -12.65 -8.60 10.98
CA ALA A 69 -11.84 -8.59 9.77
C ALA A 69 -10.56 -9.43 9.92
N ILE A 70 -9.92 -9.42 11.10
CA ILE A 70 -8.77 -10.28 11.41
C ILE A 70 -9.17 -11.75 11.40
N ARG A 71 -10.33 -12.12 11.97
CA ARG A 71 -10.85 -13.50 11.96
C ARG A 71 -11.09 -14.00 10.55
N GLU A 72 -11.75 -13.19 9.72
CA GLU A 72 -11.99 -13.50 8.32
C GLU A 72 -10.68 -13.70 7.55
N LYS A 73 -9.74 -12.78 7.71
CA LYS A 73 -8.42 -12.86 7.06
C LYS A 73 -7.66 -14.11 7.49
N ARG A 74 -7.66 -14.41 8.80
CA ARG A 74 -7.07 -15.63 9.35
C ARG A 74 -7.69 -16.90 8.75
N LYS A 75 -9.03 -16.92 8.60
CA LYS A 75 -9.75 -18.03 8.00
C LYS A 75 -9.41 -18.20 6.52
N GLU A 76 -9.30 -17.09 5.78
CA GLU A 76 -8.93 -17.07 4.36
C GLU A 76 -7.51 -17.61 4.13
N GLN A 77 -6.54 -17.15 4.91
CA GLN A 77 -5.13 -17.43 4.69
C GLN A 77 -4.66 -18.77 5.30
N GLY A 78 -5.38 -19.28 6.27
CA GLY A 78 -4.98 -20.47 7.03
C GLY A 78 -4.03 -20.17 8.21
N PRO A 79 -3.70 -21.18 9.06
CA PRO A 79 -2.90 -20.99 10.27
C PRO A 79 -1.45 -20.60 9.97
N GLY A 80 -0.85 -19.85 10.89
CA GLY A 80 0.56 -19.47 10.86
C GLY A 80 0.94 -18.41 9.83
N LYS A 81 -0.03 -17.90 9.06
CA LYS A 81 0.19 -16.81 8.11
C LYS A 81 -0.01 -15.46 8.80
N TRP A 82 0.78 -14.48 8.39
CA TRP A 82 0.64 -13.12 8.89
C TRP A 82 -0.68 -12.48 8.47
N CYS A 83 -1.41 -11.94 9.44
CA CYS A 83 -2.54 -11.07 9.21
C CYS A 83 -2.07 -9.62 9.28
N MET A 84 -1.78 -9.03 8.14
CA MET A 84 -1.34 -7.65 8.03
C MET A 84 -2.51 -6.71 7.82
N GLY A 85 -2.42 -5.50 8.36
CA GLY A 85 -3.41 -4.46 8.15
C GLY A 85 -2.83 -3.07 8.36
N TRP A 86 -3.54 -2.06 7.88
CA TRP A 86 -3.10 -0.68 7.95
C TRP A 86 -4.27 0.30 8.05
N GLY A 87 -3.96 1.50 8.49
CA GLY A 87 -4.88 2.61 8.38
C GLY A 87 -5.77 2.82 9.60
N TYR A 88 -5.54 2.11 10.75
CA TYR A 88 -6.34 2.41 11.93
C TYR A 88 -6.04 3.82 12.46
N ASP A 89 -7.09 4.43 12.99
CA ASP A 89 -7.06 5.75 13.62
C ASP A 89 -8.02 5.72 14.81
N GLU A 90 -7.48 5.77 16.02
CA GLU A 90 -8.25 5.74 17.25
C GLU A 90 -9.23 6.90 17.35
N GLY A 91 -8.94 8.03 16.72
CA GLY A 91 -9.84 9.17 16.64
C GLY A 91 -11.10 8.91 15.81
N LYS A 92 -11.08 7.90 14.94
CA LYS A 92 -12.20 7.52 14.07
C LYS A 92 -12.95 6.29 14.56
N PHE A 93 -12.34 5.49 15.43
CA PHE A 93 -12.98 4.33 16.00
C PHE A 93 -14.05 4.72 17.04
N ALA A 94 -15.12 3.93 17.12
CA ALA A 94 -16.22 4.16 18.06
C ALA A 94 -15.74 4.17 19.53
N GLU A 95 -14.77 3.32 19.85
CA GLU A 95 -14.19 3.17 21.19
C GLU A 95 -13.27 4.32 21.60
N ARG A 96 -12.84 5.17 20.66
CA ARG A 96 -11.97 6.33 20.89
C ARG A 96 -10.69 6.02 21.67
N ARG A 97 -10.16 4.83 21.49
CA ARG A 97 -8.88 4.39 22.07
C ARG A 97 -8.04 3.67 21.03
N SER A 98 -6.73 3.60 21.27
CA SER A 98 -5.83 2.76 20.47
C SER A 98 -6.20 1.29 20.64
N ILE A 99 -5.91 0.50 19.60
CA ILE A 99 -5.93 -0.95 19.65
C ILE A 99 -4.73 -1.45 20.45
N ASN A 100 -4.84 -2.64 21.00
CA ASN A 100 -3.75 -3.29 21.74
C ASN A 100 -3.68 -4.80 21.41
N ARG A 101 -2.66 -5.50 21.94
CA ARG A 101 -2.45 -6.92 21.66
C ARG A 101 -3.65 -7.80 22.01
N TRP A 102 -4.37 -7.48 23.10
CA TRP A 102 -5.51 -8.26 23.55
C TRP A 102 -6.72 -8.11 22.63
N ASP A 103 -6.89 -6.95 21.99
CA ASP A 103 -7.90 -6.76 20.95
C ASP A 103 -7.56 -7.65 19.74
N LEU A 104 -6.29 -7.63 19.32
CA LEU A 104 -5.84 -8.42 18.17
C LEU A 104 -5.89 -9.94 18.45
N ASP A 105 -5.56 -10.36 19.68
CA ASP A 105 -5.66 -11.76 20.12
C ASP A 105 -7.09 -12.30 20.05
N GLN A 106 -8.11 -11.46 20.29
CA GLN A 106 -9.51 -11.85 20.11
C GLN A 106 -9.83 -12.15 18.63
N GLY A 107 -9.16 -11.50 17.70
CA GLY A 107 -9.26 -11.79 16.27
C GLY A 107 -8.49 -13.03 15.88
N CYS A 108 -7.23 -13.12 16.33
CA CYS A 108 -6.33 -14.23 16.01
C CYS A 108 -5.21 -14.34 17.06
N SER A 109 -5.15 -15.48 17.77
CA SER A 109 -4.10 -15.76 18.75
C SER A 109 -3.08 -16.81 18.29
N ASP A 110 -3.36 -17.55 17.22
CA ASP A 110 -2.53 -18.65 16.72
C ASP A 110 -1.66 -18.28 15.50
N SER A 111 -1.82 -17.08 15.00
CA SER A 111 -1.06 -16.53 13.88
C SER A 111 -0.61 -15.11 14.19
N PRO A 112 0.51 -14.64 13.62
CA PRO A 112 0.99 -13.28 13.85
C PRO A 112 0.06 -12.23 13.21
N VAL A 113 -0.24 -11.16 13.95
CA VAL A 113 -1.06 -10.03 13.51
C VAL A 113 -0.28 -8.73 13.69
N CYS A 114 -0.25 -7.89 12.66
CA CYS A 114 0.32 -6.55 12.70
C CYS A 114 -0.59 -5.55 11.99
N ILE A 115 -1.02 -4.51 12.70
CA ILE A 115 -1.85 -3.42 12.15
C ILE A 115 -1.08 -2.11 12.27
N VAL A 116 -0.86 -1.45 11.13
CA VAL A 116 -0.15 -0.17 11.06
C VAL A 116 -1.13 0.98 11.24
N ARG A 117 -0.79 1.96 12.07
CA ARG A 117 -1.55 3.19 12.23
C ARG A 117 -1.45 4.07 10.99
N THR A 118 -2.46 4.91 10.73
CA THR A 118 -2.51 5.84 9.58
C THR A 118 -1.26 6.71 9.42
N CYS A 119 -0.56 7.04 10.52
CA CYS A 119 0.67 7.83 10.44
C CYS A 119 1.90 7.06 9.89
N GLY A 120 1.84 5.72 9.81
CA GLY A 120 2.97 4.87 9.44
C GLY A 120 4.05 4.70 10.51
N HIS A 121 3.99 5.45 11.63
CA HIS A 121 5.01 5.47 12.67
C HIS A 121 4.72 4.55 13.86
N ILE A 122 3.54 3.92 13.89
CA ILE A 122 3.10 3.04 14.97
C ILE A 122 2.60 1.74 14.38
N ARG A 123 3.08 0.63 14.95
CA ARG A 123 2.56 -0.73 14.70
C ARG A 123 1.92 -1.27 15.96
N CYS A 124 0.74 -1.85 15.85
CA CYS A 124 0.15 -2.64 16.90
C CYS A 124 0.21 -4.12 16.51
N VAL A 125 0.75 -4.95 17.38
CA VAL A 125 0.95 -6.38 17.16
C VAL A 125 0.27 -7.21 18.24
N ASN A 126 -0.10 -8.45 17.90
CA ASN A 126 -0.69 -9.37 18.85
C ASN A 126 0.37 -10.05 19.75
N SER A 127 -0.09 -10.81 20.75
CA SER A 127 0.80 -11.52 21.67
C SER A 127 1.71 -12.53 20.95
N LYS A 128 1.27 -13.11 19.85
CA LYS A 128 2.09 -14.02 19.05
C LYS A 128 3.32 -13.36 18.45
N VAL A 129 3.20 -12.14 17.96
CA VAL A 129 4.35 -11.38 17.43
C VAL A 129 5.31 -10.96 18.52
N LEU A 130 4.81 -10.52 19.68
CA LEU A 130 5.67 -10.22 20.85
C LEU A 130 6.47 -11.45 21.29
N GLU A 131 5.83 -12.63 21.35
CA GLU A 131 6.50 -13.90 21.63
C GLU A 131 7.60 -14.21 20.60
N MET A 132 7.29 -14.10 19.30
CA MET A 132 8.25 -14.34 18.22
C MET A 132 9.47 -13.41 18.28
N ALA A 133 9.26 -12.15 18.63
CA ALA A 133 10.32 -11.15 18.73
C ALA A 133 11.04 -11.15 20.09
N GLY A 134 10.59 -11.94 21.06
CA GLY A 134 11.14 -11.98 22.40
C GLY A 134 10.92 -10.69 23.20
N ILE A 135 9.84 -9.96 22.88
CA ILE A 135 9.50 -8.68 23.53
C ILE A 135 8.65 -8.97 24.76
N ASP A 136 9.20 -8.66 25.94
CA ASP A 136 8.56 -8.81 27.25
C ASP A 136 8.68 -7.54 28.11
N ARG A 137 8.26 -7.63 29.37
CA ARG A 137 8.33 -6.51 30.33
C ARG A 137 9.75 -5.98 30.58
N ASN A 138 10.77 -6.82 30.36
CA ASN A 138 12.17 -6.49 30.63
C ASN A 138 12.89 -5.97 29.37
N THR A 139 12.26 -6.06 28.20
CA THR A 139 12.83 -5.56 26.94
C THR A 139 12.98 -4.03 27.02
N PRO A 140 14.19 -3.47 26.88
CA PRO A 140 14.36 -2.02 26.94
C PRO A 140 13.78 -1.35 25.69
N ASP A 141 13.37 -0.10 25.84
CA ASP A 141 13.01 0.71 24.69
C ASP A 141 14.27 0.98 23.84
N PRO A 142 14.20 0.83 22.53
CA PRO A 142 15.31 1.19 21.65
C PRO A 142 15.47 2.71 21.57
N GLU A 143 16.65 3.17 21.20
CA GLU A 143 16.90 4.59 20.99
C GLU A 143 15.93 5.18 19.95
N GLY A 144 15.24 6.26 20.32
CA GLY A 144 14.24 6.90 19.46
C GLY A 144 12.94 6.09 19.26
N GLY A 145 12.66 5.12 20.13
CA GLY A 145 11.43 4.33 20.08
C GLY A 145 10.86 4.02 21.44
N GLU A 146 9.59 3.62 21.50
CA GLU A 146 8.86 3.27 22.72
C GLU A 146 8.08 1.97 22.53
N ILE A 147 8.26 1.03 23.44
CA ILE A 147 7.38 -0.12 23.64
C ILE A 147 6.32 0.28 24.64
N GLU A 148 5.09 0.52 24.20
CA GLU A 148 4.01 0.90 25.11
C GLU A 148 3.69 -0.24 26.09
N ARG A 149 3.56 0.12 27.38
CA ARG A 149 3.30 -0.83 28.47
C ARG A 149 2.07 -0.43 29.26
N ASP A 150 1.41 -1.41 29.84
CA ASP A 150 0.34 -1.21 30.79
C ASP A 150 0.86 -0.81 32.19
N GLU A 151 -0.04 -0.62 33.14
CA GLU A 151 0.25 -0.29 34.54
C GLU A 151 1.09 -1.34 35.29
N ASN A 152 1.11 -2.57 34.80
CA ASN A 152 1.89 -3.68 35.33
C ASN A 152 3.25 -3.84 34.62
N GLY A 153 3.56 -2.98 33.64
CA GLY A 153 4.78 -3.04 32.86
C GLY A 153 4.74 -4.04 31.70
N GLU A 154 3.58 -4.63 31.40
CA GLU A 154 3.43 -5.56 30.28
C GLU A 154 3.29 -4.80 28.94
N PRO A 155 4.01 -5.22 27.88
CA PRO A 155 3.86 -4.63 26.57
C PRO A 155 2.41 -4.73 26.07
N THR A 156 1.84 -3.60 25.66
CA THR A 156 0.46 -3.55 25.13
C THR A 156 0.37 -4.04 23.67
N GLY A 157 1.52 -4.28 23.02
CA GLY A 157 1.62 -4.59 21.61
C GLY A 157 1.79 -3.36 20.72
N VAL A 158 1.69 -2.16 21.27
CA VAL A 158 1.90 -0.90 20.54
C VAL A 158 3.39 -0.57 20.52
N LEU A 159 3.97 -0.52 19.33
CA LEU A 159 5.37 -0.22 19.06
C LEU A 159 5.46 1.10 18.30
N LYS A 160 6.09 2.12 18.92
CA LYS A 160 6.17 3.48 18.38
C LYS A 160 7.58 3.78 17.87
N GLU A 161 7.63 4.55 16.80
CA GLU A 161 8.86 5.00 16.15
C GLU A 161 9.87 3.85 15.92
N ASN A 162 11.10 3.96 16.42
CA ASN A 162 12.12 2.92 16.22
C ASN A 162 11.79 1.58 16.89
N ALA A 163 10.87 1.53 17.87
CA ALA A 163 10.46 0.26 18.48
C ALA A 163 9.75 -0.68 17.47
N ARG A 164 9.12 -0.14 16.44
CA ARG A 164 8.54 -0.94 15.35
C ARG A 164 9.57 -1.79 14.60
N ASN A 165 10.85 -1.40 14.64
CA ASN A 165 11.93 -2.12 13.96
C ASN A 165 12.31 -3.43 14.68
N LEU A 166 11.93 -3.60 15.95
CA LEU A 166 12.15 -4.84 16.70
C LEU A 166 11.46 -6.06 16.07
N ILE A 167 10.38 -5.85 15.33
CA ILE A 167 9.64 -6.92 14.65
C ILE A 167 10.00 -7.05 13.16
N THR A 168 10.76 -6.13 12.59
CA THR A 168 11.10 -6.13 11.16
C THR A 168 11.73 -7.46 10.69
N PRO A 169 12.65 -8.11 11.44
CA PRO A 169 13.24 -9.38 11.02
C PRO A 169 12.25 -10.55 10.93
N PHE A 170 11.05 -10.40 11.48
CA PHE A 170 10.01 -11.44 11.52
C PHE A 170 8.88 -11.18 10.53
N LEU A 171 8.82 -9.98 9.94
CA LEU A 171 7.80 -9.63 8.96
C LEU A 171 7.94 -10.52 7.70
N PRO A 172 6.83 -10.83 7.03
CA PRO A 172 6.89 -11.57 5.78
C PRO A 172 7.65 -10.78 4.73
N GLU A 173 8.60 -11.43 4.06
CA GLU A 173 9.24 -10.86 2.88
C GLU A 173 8.32 -11.02 1.67
N GLU A 174 8.07 -9.94 0.93
CA GLU A 174 7.46 -10.03 -0.38
C GLU A 174 8.51 -10.45 -1.40
N ASN A 175 8.19 -11.48 -2.18
CA ASN A 175 9.03 -11.81 -3.32
C ASN A 175 8.66 -10.95 -4.55
N ARG A 176 9.60 -10.83 -5.48
CA ARG A 176 9.45 -10.05 -6.70
C ARG A 176 8.16 -10.37 -7.49
N GLU A 177 7.81 -11.64 -7.57
CA GLU A 177 6.61 -12.07 -8.29
C GLU A 177 5.33 -11.55 -7.64
N GLN A 178 5.27 -11.65 -6.30
CA GLN A 178 4.14 -11.14 -5.53
C GLN A 178 3.99 -9.63 -5.66
N THR A 179 5.10 -8.88 -5.61
CA THR A 179 5.08 -7.42 -5.80
C THR A 179 4.52 -7.05 -7.18
N ILE A 180 4.94 -7.74 -8.24
CA ILE A 180 4.41 -7.52 -9.60
C ILE A 180 2.91 -7.82 -9.66
N GLU A 181 2.45 -8.92 -9.07
CA GLU A 181 1.01 -9.22 -9.00
C GLU A 181 0.22 -8.14 -8.26
N ASN A 182 0.76 -7.65 -7.15
CA ASN A 182 0.15 -6.57 -6.38
C ASN A 182 0.05 -5.28 -7.23
N LEU A 183 1.09 -4.94 -7.98
CA LEU A 183 1.06 -3.80 -8.92
C LEU A 183 0.00 -3.97 -10.01
N LEU A 184 -0.15 -5.17 -10.58
CA LEU A 184 -1.18 -5.43 -11.58
C LEU A 184 -2.60 -5.24 -11.02
N GLU A 185 -2.86 -5.67 -9.78
CA GLU A 185 -4.15 -5.43 -9.13
C GLU A 185 -4.37 -3.94 -8.83
N LEU A 186 -3.33 -3.24 -8.35
CA LEU A 186 -3.37 -1.79 -8.19
C LEU A 186 -3.67 -1.09 -9.52
N GLY A 187 -3.02 -1.50 -10.62
CA GLY A 187 -3.25 -0.93 -11.95
C GLY A 187 -4.71 -1.01 -12.40
N LYS A 188 -5.40 -2.13 -12.10
CA LYS A 188 -6.84 -2.27 -12.35
C LYS A 188 -7.67 -1.27 -11.52
N LEU A 189 -7.31 -1.08 -10.26
CA LEU A 189 -7.97 -0.09 -9.39
C LEU A 189 -7.78 1.32 -9.93
N LEU A 190 -6.55 1.71 -10.27
CA LEU A 190 -6.23 3.02 -10.83
C LEU A 190 -6.99 3.27 -12.13
N THR A 191 -7.03 2.29 -13.03
CA THR A 191 -7.80 2.36 -14.27
C THR A 191 -9.29 2.58 -14.00
N SER A 192 -9.86 1.90 -13.00
CA SER A 192 -11.27 2.06 -12.63
C SER A 192 -11.62 3.47 -12.15
N GLN A 193 -10.62 4.21 -11.65
CA GLN A 193 -10.72 5.59 -11.21
C GLN A 193 -10.33 6.61 -12.28
N GLY A 194 -9.93 6.14 -13.47
CA GLY A 194 -9.52 6.99 -14.59
C GLY A 194 -8.09 7.52 -14.45
N ILE A 195 -7.26 6.95 -13.58
CA ILE A 195 -5.85 7.33 -13.40
C ILE A 195 -5.02 6.58 -14.44
N VAL A 196 -4.34 7.33 -15.30
CA VAL A 196 -3.52 6.80 -16.41
C VAL A 196 -2.03 6.98 -16.22
N ALA A 197 -1.63 7.86 -15.31
CA ALA A 197 -0.23 8.06 -14.95
C ALA A 197 -0.09 8.34 -13.45
N VAL A 198 1.02 7.92 -12.88
CA VAL A 198 1.36 8.12 -11.46
C VAL A 198 2.81 8.56 -11.31
N THR A 199 3.09 9.34 -10.27
CA THR A 199 4.46 9.64 -9.87
C THR A 199 4.76 8.94 -8.56
N ASP A 200 5.65 7.96 -8.60
CA ASP A 200 6.18 7.30 -7.40
C ASP A 200 7.20 8.19 -6.71
N MET A 201 6.88 8.62 -5.51
CA MET A 201 7.74 9.49 -4.69
C MET A 201 8.87 8.72 -3.99
N GLY A 202 9.03 7.44 -4.31
CA GLY A 202 9.99 6.55 -3.68
C GLY A 202 9.60 6.12 -2.27
N ASN A 203 10.24 5.09 -1.77
CA ASN A 203 10.11 4.59 -0.41
C ASN A 203 11.42 4.81 0.34
N LEU A 204 11.34 5.19 1.61
CA LEU A 204 12.49 5.56 2.43
C LEU A 204 13.49 4.41 2.65
N ASP A 205 13.03 3.17 2.57
CA ASP A 205 13.80 1.98 2.94
C ASP A 205 14.10 1.06 1.74
N GLU A 206 13.79 1.49 0.51
CA GLU A 206 13.85 0.61 -0.66
C GLU A 206 14.78 1.14 -1.74
N GLY A 207 15.35 0.17 -2.45
CA GLY A 207 16.22 0.43 -3.60
C GLY A 207 15.45 0.89 -4.84
N ASP A 208 16.02 0.60 -5.98
CA ASP A 208 15.46 0.95 -7.28
C ASP A 208 14.20 0.13 -7.61
N ASN A 209 13.04 0.79 -7.64
CA ASN A 209 11.75 0.19 -7.99
C ASN A 209 11.51 0.12 -9.51
N TYR A 210 12.32 0.80 -10.31
CA TYR A 210 12.17 0.86 -11.76
C TYR A 210 12.07 -0.53 -12.43
N PRO A 211 12.93 -1.52 -12.11
CA PRO A 211 12.82 -2.85 -12.72
C PRO A 211 11.53 -3.62 -12.38
N LEU A 212 10.86 -3.25 -11.28
CA LEU A 212 9.57 -3.83 -10.90
C LEU A 212 8.43 -3.26 -11.76
N TYR A 213 8.46 -1.93 -12.00
CA TYR A 213 7.50 -1.28 -12.89
C TYR A 213 7.66 -1.76 -14.34
N GLN A 214 8.90 -1.92 -14.84
CA GLN A 214 9.14 -2.50 -16.16
C GLN A 214 8.52 -3.90 -16.28
N ALA A 215 8.79 -4.78 -15.32
CA ALA A 215 8.25 -6.12 -15.32
C ALA A 215 6.71 -6.16 -15.18
N ALA A 216 6.13 -5.21 -14.44
CA ALA A 216 4.68 -5.06 -14.35
C ALA A 216 4.08 -4.56 -15.66
N ALA A 217 4.72 -3.60 -16.35
CA ALA A 217 4.28 -3.09 -17.65
C ALA A 217 4.29 -4.19 -18.72
N GLU A 218 5.32 -5.04 -18.76
CA GLU A 218 5.37 -6.22 -19.64
C GLU A 218 4.20 -7.20 -19.41
N LYS A 219 3.65 -7.23 -18.20
CA LYS A 219 2.51 -8.08 -17.82
C LYS A 219 1.16 -7.35 -17.87
N GLY A 220 1.12 -6.09 -18.29
CA GLY A 220 -0.12 -5.35 -18.54
C GLY A 220 -0.48 -4.31 -17.48
N PHE A 221 0.46 -3.82 -16.70
CA PHE A 221 0.29 -2.58 -15.94
C PHE A 221 0.23 -1.41 -16.92
N LEU A 222 -0.86 -0.65 -16.91
CA LEU A 222 -1.19 0.31 -17.98
C LEU A 222 -0.81 1.75 -17.69
N GLN A 223 -0.50 2.07 -16.44
CA GLN A 223 -0.17 3.44 -16.03
C GLN A 223 1.25 3.80 -16.47
N GLU A 224 1.42 5.02 -16.96
CA GLU A 224 2.75 5.64 -17.06
C GLU A 224 3.28 5.93 -15.65
N VAL A 225 4.55 5.64 -15.39
CA VAL A 225 5.15 5.82 -14.07
C VAL A 225 6.35 6.75 -14.13
N GLY A 226 6.26 7.89 -13.45
CA GLY A 226 7.43 8.70 -13.10
C GLY A 226 8.01 8.21 -11.77
N VAL A 227 9.30 7.88 -11.73
CA VAL A 227 9.96 7.38 -10.52
C VAL A 227 10.89 8.44 -9.95
N TYR A 228 10.70 8.83 -8.69
CA TYR A 228 11.65 9.63 -7.94
C TYR A 228 12.59 8.73 -7.16
N TYR A 229 13.88 9.01 -7.29
CA TYR A 229 14.92 8.30 -6.55
C TYR A 229 15.28 9.05 -5.28
N MET A 230 15.33 8.36 -4.16
CA MET A 230 15.76 8.93 -2.89
C MET A 230 17.28 9.16 -2.94
N TRP A 231 17.69 10.43 -2.88
CA TRP A 231 19.08 10.83 -3.03
C TRP A 231 20.04 10.09 -2.09
N ASP A 232 19.68 9.99 -0.82
CA ASP A 232 20.50 9.35 0.22
C ASP A 232 20.77 7.86 -0.07
N PHE A 233 19.95 7.22 -0.88
CA PHE A 233 20.08 5.81 -1.23
C PHE A 233 21.07 5.60 -2.39
N PHE A 234 21.27 6.60 -3.23
CA PHE A 234 22.03 6.48 -4.48
C PHE A 234 23.30 7.32 -4.54
N MET A 235 23.47 8.29 -3.63
CA MET A 235 24.57 9.26 -3.69
C MET A 235 25.97 8.63 -3.65
N ASP A 236 26.12 7.47 -3.02
CA ASP A 236 27.40 6.77 -2.88
C ASP A 236 27.60 5.63 -3.91
N LYS A 237 26.67 5.48 -4.87
CA LYS A 237 26.76 4.44 -5.90
C LYS A 237 27.40 5.00 -7.17
N GLU A 238 28.69 4.74 -7.35
CA GLU A 238 29.47 5.23 -8.50
C GLU A 238 28.89 4.80 -9.87
N ASP A 239 28.20 3.65 -9.93
CA ASP A 239 27.66 3.08 -11.16
C ASP A 239 26.15 3.33 -11.35
N PHE A 240 25.53 4.18 -10.50
CA PHE A 240 24.10 4.44 -10.62
C PHE A 240 23.84 5.49 -11.72
N HIS A 241 23.10 5.07 -12.74
CA HIS A 241 22.58 5.95 -13.78
C HIS A 241 21.06 5.98 -13.71
N ILE A 242 20.49 7.19 -13.56
CA ILE A 242 19.05 7.36 -13.64
C ILE A 242 18.59 6.97 -15.04
N PRO A 243 17.72 5.97 -15.18
CA PRO A 243 17.19 5.60 -16.48
C PRO A 243 16.44 6.78 -17.10
N GLN A 244 16.75 7.09 -18.36
CA GLN A 244 16.10 8.18 -19.10
C GLN A 244 15.06 7.65 -20.09
N GLU A 245 14.68 6.41 -19.96
CA GLU A 245 13.70 5.77 -20.81
C GLU A 245 12.30 6.18 -20.36
N HIS A 246 11.42 6.38 -21.32
CA HIS A 246 10.00 6.63 -21.08
C HIS A 246 9.24 5.32 -21.21
N PHE A 247 8.33 5.09 -20.31
CA PHE A 247 7.40 3.98 -20.32
C PHE A 247 6.18 4.31 -21.19
#